data_e7160f6aefa4790e1f5425d8588c079c
#
_entry.id   e7160f6aefa4790e1f5425d8588c079c
#
_cell.length_a   1.000
_cell.length_b   1.000
_cell.length_c   1.000
_cell.angle_alpha   90.00
_cell.angle_beta   90.00
_cell.angle_gamma   90.00
#
_symmetry.space_group_name_H-M   'P 1'
#
loop_
_entity.id
_entity.type
_entity.pdbx_description
1 polymer ?
#
loop_
_entity_poly.entity_id
_entity_poly.type
_entity_poly.pdbx_seq_one_letter_code
_entity_poly.pdbx_strand_id
1 'polypeptide(L)'
;SVSRGLGDVYKRQKYTKENIIKYLKNPETNAKQLRNASIYLYEVSSQYRRVVNYFAHMCPLNYIMYPFKFDATKEINDKAFKASYKKATDFMSIFNLRHEMRKALTIAWREDIFAGYIYQTKDSFYIRKLPADYVKIASIVDGCYIVAFDFSYFRGKEDELESYGQEFIDKYEIYKKDSSQRWQLLDEKKQFCLKISEDVTYPLIPLAGCLVGIYDIEDYKDLQKGASILRNYKALGLKLPTDETGNLLIDKTLADQFYAQLTNITPDNIGVFETPMDVQVFDFEKSGAEDPDKTYEAIRNFYNDVGVSSLLFGSDKQTAASLNISITADECLTFAVNRQIERNVNRLLKNLSGTQKFQITILDISEYHRQQFHDLLLKDAQYGVPVKSAIAASVGIDQPAMNAMLFMENDFLKMHEKMIPLSSSYTLASGDEAGRPTAEENGEEISDSNENTREHDSNASR
;
A
#
# COMPACT_ATOMS: atom_id res chain seq x y z
N SER A 1 11.40 19.29 24.15
CA SER A 1 11.03 17.85 24.32
C SER A 1 9.80 17.64 25.22
N VAL A 2 9.56 18.51 26.22
CA VAL A 2 8.40 18.39 27.13
C VAL A 2 7.06 18.66 26.42
N SER A 3 7.02 19.58 25.46
CA SER A 3 5.78 19.90 24.72
C SER A 3 5.32 18.76 23.79
N ARG A 4 6.23 17.93 23.26
CA ARG A 4 5.88 16.73 22.48
C ARG A 4 5.23 15.66 23.36
N GLY A 5 5.77 15.42 24.56
CA GLY A 5 5.21 14.43 25.48
C GLY A 5 3.78 14.75 25.95
N LEU A 6 3.48 16.02 26.22
CA LEU A 6 2.12 16.47 26.59
C LEU A 6 1.12 16.32 25.42
N GLY A 7 1.56 16.60 24.19
CA GLY A 7 0.75 16.41 22.99
C GLY A 7 0.37 14.93 22.74
N ASP A 8 1.29 14.00 22.99
CA ASP A 8 1.07 12.57 22.82
C ASP A 8 0.17 12.00 23.92
N VAL A 9 0.29 12.45 25.17
CA VAL A 9 -0.62 12.07 26.27
C VAL A 9 -2.03 12.58 25.99
N TYR A 10 -2.21 13.81 25.51
CA TYR A 10 -3.51 14.37 25.16
C TYR A 10 -4.16 13.60 24.00
N LYS A 11 -3.39 13.21 22.96
CA LYS A 11 -3.87 12.39 21.85
C LYS A 11 -4.31 11.01 22.31
N ARG A 12 -3.57 10.34 23.19
CA ARG A 12 -3.95 9.05 23.78
C ARG A 12 -5.26 9.12 24.57
N GLN A 13 -5.47 10.19 25.35
CA GLN A 13 -6.71 10.40 26.11
C GLN A 13 -7.92 10.65 25.21
N LYS A 14 -7.70 11.23 24.00
CA LYS A 14 -8.77 11.57 23.06
C LYS A 14 -9.24 10.37 22.24
N TYR A 15 -8.35 9.48 21.84
CA TYR A 15 -8.64 8.34 20.98
C TYR A 15 -8.58 7.04 21.76
N THR A 16 -9.47 6.88 22.79
CA THR A 16 -9.61 5.63 23.54
C THR A 16 -10.54 4.66 22.80
N LYS A 17 -10.48 3.37 23.17
CA LYS A 17 -11.37 2.33 22.64
C LYS A 17 -12.85 2.71 22.76
N GLU A 18 -13.26 3.23 23.92
CA GLU A 18 -14.64 3.64 24.21
C GLU A 18 -15.08 4.79 23.28
N ASN A 19 -14.19 5.76 23.05
CA ASN A 19 -14.48 6.86 22.13
C ASN A 19 -14.63 6.36 20.69
N ILE A 20 -13.78 5.44 20.23
CA ILE A 20 -13.89 4.83 18.89
C ILE A 20 -15.22 4.10 18.75
N ILE A 21 -15.60 3.26 19.72
CA ILE A 21 -16.90 2.55 19.73
C ILE A 21 -18.06 3.55 19.68
N LYS A 22 -17.97 4.66 20.41
CA LYS A 22 -18.98 5.72 20.39
C LYS A 22 -19.09 6.38 19.00
N TYR A 23 -17.96 6.65 18.35
CA TYR A 23 -17.95 7.25 17.02
C TYR A 23 -18.50 6.30 15.95
N LEU A 24 -18.22 5.00 16.06
CA LEU A 24 -18.73 3.98 15.14
C LEU A 24 -20.25 3.75 15.23
N LYS A 25 -20.91 4.16 16.32
CA LYS A 25 -22.38 4.07 16.44
C LYS A 25 -23.09 5.01 15.45
N ASN A 26 -22.48 6.16 15.11
CA ASN A 26 -23.00 7.12 14.16
C ASN A 26 -21.86 7.65 13.26
N PRO A 27 -21.39 6.84 12.29
CA PRO A 27 -20.19 7.14 11.54
C PRO A 27 -20.31 8.39 10.66
N GLU A 28 -21.50 8.71 10.12
CA GLU A 28 -21.73 9.90 9.32
C GLU A 28 -21.44 11.18 10.13
N THR A 29 -22.08 11.31 11.30
CA THR A 29 -21.90 12.47 12.19
C THR A 29 -20.47 12.56 12.73
N ASN A 30 -19.82 11.42 12.93
CA ASN A 30 -18.47 11.32 13.52
C ASN A 30 -17.37 11.05 12.48
N ALA A 31 -17.64 11.27 11.19
CA ALA A 31 -16.69 10.98 10.12
C ALA A 31 -15.33 11.70 10.31
N LYS A 32 -15.35 12.94 10.77
CA LYS A 32 -14.16 13.70 11.11
C LYS A 32 -13.37 13.09 12.27
N GLN A 33 -14.04 12.65 13.32
CA GLN A 33 -13.42 12.04 14.50
C GLN A 33 -12.80 10.68 14.13
N LEU A 34 -13.50 9.87 13.35
CA LEU A 34 -13.01 8.60 12.85
C LEU A 34 -11.79 8.77 11.94
N ARG A 35 -11.81 9.76 11.04
CA ARG A 35 -10.66 10.08 10.19
C ARG A 35 -9.44 10.50 11.02
N ASN A 36 -9.63 11.37 12.01
CA ASN A 36 -8.55 11.78 12.90
C ASN A 36 -8.02 10.62 13.77
N ALA A 37 -8.88 9.71 14.19
CA ALA A 37 -8.50 8.49 14.88
C ALA A 37 -7.67 7.58 13.96
N SER A 38 -8.07 7.41 12.72
CA SER A 38 -7.31 6.65 11.71
C SER A 38 -5.91 7.25 11.48
N ILE A 39 -5.79 8.58 11.37
CA ILE A 39 -4.50 9.26 11.25
C ILE A 39 -3.62 8.97 12.46
N TYR A 40 -4.18 9.10 13.66
CA TYR A 40 -3.47 8.81 14.90
C TYR A 40 -3.00 7.35 14.97
N LEU A 41 -3.89 6.39 14.69
CA LEU A 41 -3.56 4.98 14.72
C LEU A 41 -2.52 4.59 13.65
N TYR A 42 -2.54 5.25 12.49
CA TYR A 42 -1.49 5.07 11.48
C TYR A 42 -0.11 5.52 12.00
N GLU A 43 -0.05 6.53 12.85
CA GLU A 43 1.19 7.01 13.47
C GLU A 43 1.72 6.04 14.55
N VAL A 44 0.84 5.46 15.36
CA VAL A 44 1.22 4.72 16.58
C VAL A 44 1.17 3.20 16.42
N SER A 45 0.26 2.64 15.61
CA SER A 45 0.09 1.19 15.42
C SER A 45 0.84 0.70 14.18
N SER A 46 1.80 -0.20 14.39
CA SER A 46 2.53 -0.82 13.29
C SER A 46 1.64 -1.75 12.46
N GLN A 47 0.68 -2.44 13.07
CA GLN A 47 -0.27 -3.33 12.40
C GLN A 47 -1.19 -2.52 11.48
N TYR A 48 -1.80 -1.45 12.00
CA TYR A 48 -2.67 -0.60 11.20
C TYR A 48 -1.95 0.06 10.03
N ARG A 49 -0.75 0.60 10.29
CA ARG A 49 0.10 1.17 9.23
C ARG A 49 0.42 0.16 8.14
N ARG A 50 0.70 -1.08 8.53
CA ARG A 50 1.03 -2.15 7.57
C ARG A 50 -0.16 -2.48 6.67
N VAL A 51 -1.38 -2.54 7.21
CA VAL A 51 -2.60 -2.79 6.44
C VAL A 51 -2.89 -1.64 5.46
N VAL A 52 -2.84 -0.39 5.93
CA VAL A 52 -3.02 0.77 5.04
C VAL A 52 -2.00 0.76 3.91
N ASN A 53 -0.73 0.48 4.21
CA ASN A 53 0.32 0.42 3.20
C ASN A 53 0.18 -0.80 2.26
N TYR A 54 -0.37 -1.91 2.75
CA TYR A 54 -0.65 -3.08 1.94
C TYR A 54 -1.60 -2.73 0.77
N PHE A 55 -2.75 -2.15 1.06
CA PHE A 55 -3.69 -1.72 0.03
C PHE A 55 -3.14 -0.57 -0.83
N ALA A 56 -2.52 0.43 -0.20
CA ALA A 56 -2.02 1.61 -0.89
C ALA A 56 -0.87 1.32 -1.89
N HIS A 57 -0.09 0.25 -1.64
CA HIS A 57 1.10 -0.05 -2.43
C HIS A 57 1.05 -1.42 -3.13
N MET A 58 -0.11 -2.08 -3.13
CA MET A 58 -0.30 -3.39 -3.77
C MET A 58 -0.03 -3.34 -5.27
N CYS A 59 -0.40 -2.26 -5.94
CA CYS A 59 -0.29 -2.09 -7.37
C CYS A 59 0.89 -1.18 -7.73
N PRO A 60 1.78 -1.58 -8.66
CA PRO A 60 2.91 -0.77 -9.11
C PRO A 60 2.49 0.39 -10.02
N LEU A 61 1.21 0.49 -10.42
CA LEU A 61 0.65 1.50 -11.32
C LEU A 61 1.35 1.56 -12.68
N ASN A 62 1.70 0.40 -13.20
CA ASN A 62 2.25 0.25 -14.54
C ASN A 62 1.15 0.52 -15.56
N TYR A 63 1.45 1.28 -16.60
CA TYR A 63 0.46 1.70 -17.58
C TYR A 63 0.98 1.57 -19.01
N ILE A 64 0.05 1.44 -19.95
CA ILE A 64 0.27 1.58 -21.38
C ILE A 64 -0.41 2.84 -21.88
N MET A 65 0.13 3.46 -22.94
CA MET A 65 -0.42 4.67 -23.56
C MET A 65 -0.77 4.40 -25.02
N TYR A 66 -1.95 4.86 -25.43
CA TYR A 66 -2.45 4.71 -26.80
C TYR A 66 -3.37 5.89 -27.17
N PRO A 67 -3.65 6.10 -28.48
CA PRO A 67 -4.48 7.21 -28.92
C PRO A 67 -5.94 7.06 -28.46
N PHE A 68 -6.51 8.17 -27.99
CA PHE A 68 -7.93 8.26 -27.61
C PHE A 68 -8.79 8.42 -28.86
N LYS A 69 -9.87 7.62 -28.97
CA LYS A 69 -10.82 7.65 -30.13
C LYS A 69 -10.08 7.58 -31.47
N PHE A 70 -9.16 6.64 -31.59
CA PHE A 70 -8.40 6.43 -32.81
C PHE A 70 -9.29 5.90 -33.93
N ASP A 71 -9.24 6.53 -35.09
CA ASP A 71 -9.97 6.14 -36.30
C ASP A 71 -8.95 5.67 -37.36
N ALA A 72 -8.82 4.36 -37.51
CA ALA A 72 -7.88 3.75 -38.45
C ALA A 72 -8.25 3.98 -39.92
N THR A 73 -9.46 4.45 -40.20
CA THR A 73 -9.92 4.71 -41.60
C THR A 73 -9.49 6.08 -42.13
N LYS A 74 -9.04 6.97 -41.22
CA LYS A 74 -8.57 8.33 -41.60
C LYS A 74 -7.08 8.34 -41.86
N GLU A 75 -6.68 9.09 -42.88
CA GLU A 75 -5.27 9.37 -43.12
C GLU A 75 -4.64 10.12 -41.93
N ILE A 76 -3.51 9.60 -41.47
CA ILE A 76 -2.81 10.14 -40.30
C ILE A 76 -1.76 11.14 -40.77
N ASN A 77 -1.81 12.36 -40.23
CA ASN A 77 -0.71 13.30 -40.35
C ASN A 77 0.39 12.94 -39.37
N ASP A 78 1.39 12.19 -39.81
CA ASP A 78 2.49 11.65 -39.01
C ASP A 78 3.19 12.71 -38.14
N LYS A 79 3.46 13.90 -38.71
CA LYS A 79 4.14 14.98 -37.98
C LYS A 79 3.29 15.51 -36.83
N ALA A 80 2.01 15.73 -37.07
CA ALA A 80 1.08 16.20 -36.05
C ALA A 80 0.81 15.13 -34.99
N PHE A 81 0.71 13.86 -35.40
CA PHE A 81 0.55 12.72 -34.48
C PHE A 81 1.76 12.56 -33.57
N LYS A 82 2.98 12.54 -34.12
CA LYS A 82 4.24 12.47 -33.37
C LYS A 82 4.39 13.65 -32.40
N ALA A 83 4.02 14.86 -32.80
CA ALA A 83 4.05 16.05 -31.93
C ALA A 83 3.05 15.92 -30.75
N SER A 84 1.86 15.40 -31.01
CA SER A 84 0.84 15.14 -29.95
C SER A 84 1.27 14.04 -29.00
N TYR A 85 1.84 12.95 -29.53
CA TYR A 85 2.40 11.86 -28.75
C TYR A 85 3.52 12.33 -27.83
N LYS A 86 4.47 13.12 -28.38
CA LYS A 86 5.56 13.69 -27.59
C LYS A 86 5.05 14.52 -26.42
N LYS A 87 4.04 15.39 -26.64
CA LYS A 87 3.45 16.16 -25.53
C LYS A 87 2.84 15.29 -24.45
N ALA A 88 2.18 14.20 -24.82
CA ALA A 88 1.60 13.27 -23.86
C ALA A 88 2.68 12.53 -23.06
N THR A 89 3.76 12.06 -23.71
CA THR A 89 4.88 11.39 -23.04
C THR A 89 5.67 12.35 -22.17
N ASP A 90 5.93 13.59 -22.61
CA ASP A 90 6.58 14.63 -21.81
C ASP A 90 5.76 14.94 -20.54
N PHE A 91 4.42 15.07 -20.68
CA PHE A 91 3.53 15.25 -19.52
C PHE A 91 3.63 14.10 -18.52
N MET A 92 3.55 12.85 -18.99
CA MET A 92 3.64 11.68 -18.10
C MET A 92 5.01 11.56 -17.44
N SER A 93 6.08 11.97 -18.12
CA SER A 93 7.44 12.01 -17.57
C SER A 93 7.55 12.97 -16.38
N ILE A 94 7.03 14.20 -16.49
CA ILE A 94 7.07 15.17 -15.40
C ILE A 94 6.06 14.86 -14.30
N PHE A 95 4.92 14.23 -14.63
CA PHE A 95 3.89 13.83 -13.66
C PHE A 95 4.41 12.80 -12.66
N ASN A 96 5.26 11.88 -13.10
CA ASN A 96 5.78 10.80 -12.26
C ASN A 96 4.68 10.07 -11.49
N LEU A 97 3.76 9.45 -12.24
CA LEU A 97 2.53 8.83 -11.74
C LEU A 97 2.75 7.98 -10.48
N ARG A 98 3.77 7.12 -10.49
CA ARG A 98 4.05 6.21 -9.37
C ARG A 98 4.37 6.97 -8.08
N HIS A 99 5.17 8.04 -8.18
CA HIS A 99 5.57 8.83 -7.02
C HIS A 99 4.39 9.60 -6.42
N GLU A 100 3.64 10.31 -7.25
CA GLU A 100 2.51 11.13 -6.79
C GLU A 100 1.36 10.27 -6.26
N MET A 101 1.03 9.18 -6.94
CA MET A 101 -0.08 8.30 -6.52
C MET A 101 0.25 7.49 -5.28
N ARG A 102 1.51 7.14 -5.03
CA ARG A 102 1.89 6.45 -3.79
C ARG A 102 1.50 7.25 -2.54
N LYS A 103 1.72 8.57 -2.58
CA LYS A 103 1.30 9.49 -1.50
C LYS A 103 -0.22 9.60 -1.42
N ALA A 104 -0.87 9.78 -2.58
CA ALA A 104 -2.31 9.93 -2.67
C ALA A 104 -3.07 8.70 -2.17
N LEU A 105 -2.64 7.50 -2.58
CA LEU A 105 -3.25 6.24 -2.17
C LEU A 105 -3.10 5.97 -0.67
N THR A 106 -1.93 6.23 -0.09
CA THR A 106 -1.75 6.09 1.37
C THR A 106 -2.74 6.97 2.14
N ILE A 107 -2.98 8.20 1.67
CA ILE A 107 -3.94 9.11 2.27
C ILE A 107 -5.39 8.62 2.05
N ALA A 108 -5.72 8.21 0.83
CA ALA A 108 -7.06 7.73 0.50
C ALA A 108 -7.44 6.48 1.32
N TRP A 109 -6.56 5.48 1.43
CA TRP A 109 -6.80 4.29 2.25
C TRP A 109 -6.86 4.57 3.75
N ARG A 110 -6.20 5.62 4.22
CA ARG A 110 -6.24 6.05 5.62
C ARG A 110 -7.44 6.96 5.93
N GLU A 111 -7.83 7.84 5.00
CA GLU A 111 -8.77 8.94 5.25
C GLU A 111 -10.06 8.87 4.39
N ASP A 112 -10.20 7.84 3.55
CA ASP A 112 -11.24 7.62 2.52
C ASP A 112 -11.13 8.55 1.31
N ILE A 113 -10.75 9.79 1.51
CA ILE A 113 -10.66 10.78 0.45
C ILE A 113 -9.25 11.38 0.35
N PHE A 114 -8.73 11.43 -0.86
CA PHE A 114 -7.61 12.28 -1.23
C PHE A 114 -8.10 13.36 -2.18
N ALA A 115 -8.15 14.58 -1.73
CA ALA A 115 -8.37 15.76 -2.57
C ALA A 115 -7.06 16.51 -2.73
N GLY A 116 -6.67 16.77 -3.97
CA GLY A 116 -5.43 17.44 -4.31
C GLY A 116 -5.61 18.57 -5.30
N TYR A 117 -4.75 19.57 -5.19
CA TYR A 117 -4.64 20.66 -6.16
C TYR A 117 -3.31 20.55 -6.89
N ILE A 118 -3.37 20.58 -8.23
CA ILE A 118 -2.24 20.35 -9.11
C ILE A 118 -1.47 21.65 -9.34
N TYR A 119 -0.17 21.59 -9.10
CA TYR A 119 0.79 22.62 -9.47
C TYR A 119 1.69 22.07 -10.57
N GLN A 120 1.65 22.71 -11.73
CA GLN A 120 2.40 22.28 -12.89
C GLN A 120 3.14 23.46 -13.51
N THR A 121 4.42 23.26 -13.79
CA THR A 121 5.25 24.12 -14.62
C THR A 121 5.69 23.35 -15.87
N LYS A 122 6.60 23.91 -16.64
CA LYS A 122 7.16 23.23 -17.83
C LYS A 122 7.91 21.94 -17.45
N ASP A 123 8.63 21.96 -16.33
CA ASP A 123 9.59 20.92 -15.96
C ASP A 123 9.26 20.28 -14.57
N SER A 124 8.16 20.68 -13.94
CA SER A 124 7.80 20.22 -12.60
C SER A 124 6.30 20.02 -12.48
N PHE A 125 5.94 18.99 -11.71
CA PHE A 125 4.56 18.65 -11.37
C PHE A 125 4.50 18.12 -9.94
N TYR A 126 3.52 18.58 -9.17
CA TYR A 126 3.18 17.97 -7.89
C TYR A 126 1.71 18.20 -7.55
N ILE A 127 1.16 17.34 -6.72
CA ILE A 127 -0.21 17.44 -6.20
C ILE A 127 -0.16 17.80 -4.73
N ARG A 128 -0.65 19.00 -4.38
CA ARG A 128 -0.77 19.42 -2.99
C ARG A 128 -2.02 18.85 -2.38
N LYS A 129 -1.91 18.10 -1.30
CA LYS A 129 -3.05 17.63 -0.50
C LYS A 129 -3.84 18.83 0.04
N LEU A 130 -5.15 18.81 -0.14
CA LEU A 130 -6.08 19.71 0.52
C LEU A 130 -6.57 19.06 1.83
N PRO A 131 -6.79 19.85 2.90
CA PRO A 131 -7.30 19.31 4.17
C PRO A 131 -8.70 18.72 3.97
N ALA A 132 -8.88 17.42 4.24
CA ALA A 132 -10.13 16.71 3.99
C ALA A 132 -11.34 17.28 4.76
N ASP A 133 -11.11 17.92 5.92
CA ASP A 133 -12.16 18.60 6.71
C ASP A 133 -12.72 19.86 6.03
N TYR A 134 -12.00 20.40 5.05
CA TYR A 134 -12.33 21.62 4.32
C TYR A 134 -12.59 21.37 2.85
N VAL A 135 -12.93 20.13 2.51
CA VAL A 135 -13.24 19.68 1.15
C VAL A 135 -14.59 18.98 1.14
N LYS A 136 -15.40 19.26 0.13
CA LYS A 136 -16.60 18.49 -0.18
C LYS A 136 -16.68 18.20 -1.67
N ILE A 137 -17.18 17.04 -2.04
CA ILE A 137 -17.50 16.71 -3.42
C ILE A 137 -18.68 17.59 -3.86
N ALA A 138 -18.48 18.34 -4.93
CA ALA A 138 -19.48 19.28 -5.44
C ALA A 138 -20.14 18.79 -6.74
N SER A 139 -19.39 18.10 -7.58
CA SER A 139 -19.88 17.55 -8.86
C SER A 139 -19.01 16.41 -9.34
N ILE A 140 -19.43 15.77 -10.43
CA ILE A 140 -18.66 14.75 -11.15
C ILE A 140 -18.51 15.23 -12.59
N VAL A 141 -17.25 15.32 -13.06
CA VAL A 141 -16.93 15.73 -14.43
C VAL A 141 -16.06 14.66 -15.06
N ASP A 142 -16.46 14.13 -16.22
CA ASP A 142 -15.79 13.02 -16.92
C ASP A 142 -15.50 11.80 -16.01
N GLY A 143 -16.42 11.53 -15.07
CA GLY A 143 -16.30 10.45 -14.08
C GLY A 143 -15.30 10.71 -12.95
N CYS A 144 -14.78 11.93 -12.82
CA CYS A 144 -13.88 12.35 -11.76
C CYS A 144 -14.62 13.25 -10.77
N TYR A 145 -14.34 13.09 -9.48
CA TYR A 145 -14.86 13.95 -8.44
C TYR A 145 -14.26 15.34 -8.50
N ILE A 146 -15.12 16.35 -8.51
CA ILE A 146 -14.75 17.76 -8.44
C ILE A 146 -15.12 18.28 -7.06
N VAL A 147 -14.18 18.95 -6.42
CA VAL A 147 -14.34 19.37 -5.04
C VAL A 147 -14.50 20.89 -4.92
N ALA A 148 -15.31 21.30 -3.96
CA ALA A 148 -15.33 22.66 -3.44
C ALA A 148 -14.47 22.72 -2.18
N PHE A 149 -13.76 23.82 -2.00
CA PHE A 149 -12.91 24.09 -0.85
C PHE A 149 -13.54 25.12 0.06
N ASP A 150 -13.44 24.89 1.37
CA ASP A 150 -13.91 25.81 2.42
C ASP A 150 -12.81 26.82 2.76
N PHE A 151 -12.95 28.03 2.29
CA PHE A 151 -11.97 29.11 2.48
C PHE A 151 -11.87 29.61 3.93
N SER A 152 -12.78 29.20 4.81
CA SER A 152 -12.61 29.45 6.25
C SER A 152 -11.37 28.77 6.85
N TYR A 153 -10.75 27.81 6.13
CA TYR A 153 -9.49 27.18 6.49
C TYR A 153 -8.37 28.19 6.77
N PHE A 154 -8.32 29.26 5.96
CA PHE A 154 -7.26 30.26 6.07
C PHE A 154 -7.50 31.31 7.17
N ARG A 155 -8.61 31.25 7.90
CA ARG A 155 -8.84 32.17 9.02
C ARG A 155 -7.79 31.93 10.11
N GLY A 156 -6.95 32.93 10.39
CA GLY A 156 -5.81 32.83 11.30
C GLY A 156 -4.62 32.05 10.76
N LYS A 157 -4.57 31.85 9.42
CA LYS A 157 -3.48 31.20 8.68
C LYS A 157 -3.21 31.92 7.36
N GLU A 158 -3.38 33.22 7.36
CA GLU A 158 -3.24 34.06 6.17
C GLU A 158 -1.81 34.02 5.62
N ASP A 159 -0.82 33.77 6.45
CA ASP A 159 0.60 33.57 6.09
C ASP A 159 0.82 32.32 5.22
N GLU A 160 -0.02 31.28 5.39
CA GLU A 160 0.05 30.08 4.54
C GLU A 160 -0.53 30.32 3.12
N LEU A 161 -1.40 31.32 2.95
CA LEU A 161 -2.21 31.54 1.76
C LEU A 161 -1.37 31.76 0.49
N GLU A 162 -0.28 32.52 0.59
CA GLU A 162 0.63 32.78 -0.54
C GLU A 162 1.19 31.48 -1.13
N SER A 163 1.44 30.50 -0.27
CA SER A 163 1.95 29.19 -0.69
C SER A 163 0.97 28.36 -1.49
N TYR A 164 -0.34 28.71 -1.48
CA TYR A 164 -1.37 28.06 -2.27
C TYR A 164 -1.58 28.71 -3.66
N GLY A 165 -1.04 29.92 -3.88
CA GLY A 165 -1.08 30.59 -5.16
C GLY A 165 -2.30 31.46 -5.41
N GLN A 166 -2.30 32.15 -6.57
CA GLN A 166 -3.21 33.25 -6.85
C GLN A 166 -4.69 32.88 -6.79
N GLU A 167 -5.09 31.72 -7.29
CA GLU A 167 -6.51 31.30 -7.25
C GLU A 167 -7.04 31.23 -5.81
N PHE A 168 -6.23 30.76 -4.86
CA PHE A 168 -6.64 30.69 -3.44
C PHE A 168 -6.69 32.07 -2.82
N ILE A 169 -5.78 32.97 -3.18
CA ILE A 169 -5.79 34.37 -2.73
C ILE A 169 -7.08 35.06 -3.19
N ASP A 170 -7.39 34.99 -4.49
CA ASP A 170 -8.56 35.64 -5.06
C ASP A 170 -9.86 35.13 -4.42
N LYS A 171 -9.99 33.81 -4.22
CA LYS A 171 -11.17 33.19 -3.62
C LYS A 171 -11.26 33.48 -2.13
N TYR A 172 -10.15 33.58 -1.42
CA TYR A 172 -10.16 34.01 -0.02
C TYR A 172 -10.59 35.45 0.17
N GLU A 173 -10.22 36.36 -0.76
CA GLU A 173 -10.70 37.75 -0.75
C GLU A 173 -12.22 37.83 -1.00
N ILE A 174 -12.79 36.94 -1.84
CA ILE A 174 -14.23 36.83 -1.99
C ILE A 174 -14.89 36.42 -0.66
N TYR A 175 -14.34 35.38 0.00
CA TYR A 175 -14.81 34.92 1.32
C TYR A 175 -14.72 36.01 2.40
N LYS A 176 -13.65 36.81 2.42
CA LYS A 176 -13.51 37.93 3.36
C LYS A 176 -14.58 39.01 3.18
N LYS A 177 -14.97 39.27 1.93
CA LYS A 177 -16.04 40.23 1.61
C LYS A 177 -17.42 39.71 1.96
N ASP A 178 -17.65 38.41 1.72
CA ASP A 178 -18.93 37.73 1.97
C ASP A 178 -18.67 36.34 2.57
N SER A 179 -18.90 36.20 3.87
CA SER A 179 -18.68 34.94 4.60
C SER A 179 -19.62 33.82 4.19
N SER A 180 -20.70 34.11 3.47
CA SER A 180 -21.59 33.08 2.90
C SER A 180 -20.90 32.31 1.77
N GLN A 181 -19.91 32.91 1.09
CA GLN A 181 -19.11 32.34 0.02
C GLN A 181 -17.92 31.50 0.54
N ARG A 182 -18.10 30.83 1.67
CA ARG A 182 -17.01 30.01 2.26
C ARG A 182 -16.67 28.80 1.41
N TRP A 183 -17.66 28.17 0.75
CA TRP A 183 -17.47 27.02 -0.12
C TRP A 183 -17.40 27.46 -1.58
N GLN A 184 -16.23 27.31 -2.20
CA GLN A 184 -16.03 27.69 -3.58
C GLN A 184 -15.39 26.55 -4.38
N LEU A 185 -15.83 26.39 -5.64
CA LEU A 185 -15.21 25.46 -6.58
C LEU A 185 -13.80 25.95 -6.93
N LEU A 186 -12.83 25.03 -6.99
CA LEU A 186 -11.51 25.29 -7.55
C LEU A 186 -11.50 24.98 -9.04
N ASP A 187 -10.47 25.43 -9.75
CA ASP A 187 -10.28 25.13 -11.18
C ASP A 187 -10.33 23.62 -11.43
N GLU A 188 -11.31 23.16 -12.18
CA GLU A 188 -11.54 21.75 -12.48
C GLU A 188 -10.31 21.08 -13.14
N LYS A 189 -9.55 21.83 -13.95
CA LYS A 189 -8.36 21.31 -14.63
C LYS A 189 -7.19 21.08 -13.70
N LYS A 190 -7.23 21.65 -12.50
CA LYS A 190 -6.17 21.56 -11.50
C LYS A 190 -6.55 20.70 -10.29
N GLN A 191 -7.62 19.94 -10.37
CA GLN A 191 -8.06 19.08 -9.30
C GLN A 191 -7.73 17.62 -9.57
N PHE A 192 -7.40 16.90 -8.51
CA PHE A 192 -7.22 15.45 -8.51
C PHE A 192 -7.88 14.88 -7.26
N CYS A 193 -8.89 14.06 -7.41
CA CYS A 193 -9.63 13.52 -6.27
C CYS A 193 -9.81 12.01 -6.40
N LEU A 194 -9.54 11.30 -5.31
CA LEU A 194 -9.79 9.86 -5.13
C LEU A 194 -10.69 9.66 -3.92
N LYS A 195 -11.62 8.71 -3.99
CA LYS A 195 -12.47 8.29 -2.88
C LYS A 195 -12.59 6.78 -2.89
N ILE A 196 -12.26 6.14 -1.76
CA ILE A 196 -12.25 4.67 -1.69
C ILE A 196 -13.70 4.14 -1.56
N SER A 197 -14.47 4.64 -0.61
CA SER A 197 -15.86 4.22 -0.38
C SER A 197 -16.81 5.00 -1.28
N GLU A 198 -16.86 4.67 -2.59
CA GLU A 198 -17.65 5.42 -3.58
C GLU A 198 -19.16 5.29 -3.38
N ASP A 199 -19.63 4.24 -2.72
CA ASP A 199 -21.02 3.95 -2.40
C ASP A 199 -21.58 4.79 -1.25
N VAL A 200 -20.70 5.44 -0.46
CA VAL A 200 -21.07 6.27 0.69
C VAL A 200 -20.91 7.74 0.36
N THR A 201 -21.92 8.57 0.69
CA THR A 201 -21.93 10.00 0.36
C THR A 201 -20.97 10.85 1.18
N TYR A 202 -20.62 10.40 2.39
CA TYR A 202 -19.68 11.06 3.29
C TYR A 202 -18.33 10.31 3.34
N PRO A 203 -17.23 10.94 3.75
CA PRO A 203 -15.93 10.25 3.87
C PRO A 203 -15.93 9.25 5.04
N LEU A 204 -16.17 7.98 4.74
CA LEU A 204 -16.10 6.88 5.69
C LEU A 204 -14.74 6.17 5.49
N ILE A 205 -13.91 6.19 6.53
CA ILE A 205 -12.60 5.51 6.43
C ILE A 205 -12.78 4.02 6.09
N PRO A 206 -12.07 3.50 5.08
CA PRO A 206 -12.28 2.13 4.58
C PRO A 206 -12.07 1.05 5.65
N LEU A 207 -11.17 1.32 6.58
CA LEU A 207 -10.79 0.40 7.66
C LEU A 207 -11.46 0.75 9.00
N ALA A 208 -12.66 1.35 8.99
CA ALA A 208 -13.36 1.76 10.21
C ALA A 208 -13.65 0.58 11.15
N GLY A 209 -14.05 -0.57 10.59
CA GLY A 209 -14.42 -1.76 11.37
C GLY A 209 -13.28 -2.35 12.20
N CYS A 210 -12.04 -2.22 11.75
CA CYS A 210 -10.89 -2.83 12.43
C CYS A 210 -10.25 -1.94 13.50
N LEU A 211 -10.69 -0.68 13.66
CA LEU A 211 -10.05 0.26 14.60
C LEU A 211 -10.10 -0.24 16.05
N VAL A 212 -11.19 -0.90 16.45
CA VAL A 212 -11.34 -1.45 17.82
C VAL A 212 -10.36 -2.58 18.07
N GLY A 213 -10.16 -3.48 17.10
CA GLY A 213 -9.27 -4.62 17.21
C GLY A 213 -7.80 -4.24 17.46
N ILE A 214 -7.38 -3.02 17.11
CA ILE A 214 -6.03 -2.53 17.42
C ILE A 214 -5.83 -2.41 18.92
N TYR A 215 -6.82 -1.89 19.64
CA TYR A 215 -6.79 -1.74 21.10
C TYR A 215 -6.82 -3.11 21.79
N ASP A 216 -7.56 -4.08 21.25
CA ASP A 216 -7.56 -5.45 21.76
C ASP A 216 -6.16 -6.08 21.71
N ILE A 217 -5.40 -5.83 20.67
CA ILE A 217 -4.01 -6.28 20.56
C ILE A 217 -3.13 -5.64 21.65
N GLU A 218 -3.30 -4.35 21.91
CA GLU A 218 -2.55 -3.67 22.98
C GLU A 218 -2.93 -4.19 24.37
N ASP A 219 -4.23 -4.34 24.65
CA ASP A 219 -4.74 -4.89 25.91
C ASP A 219 -4.18 -6.31 26.17
N TYR A 220 -4.16 -7.19 25.17
CA TYR A 220 -3.58 -8.53 25.31
C TYR A 220 -2.06 -8.52 25.53
N LYS A 221 -1.32 -7.62 24.88
CA LYS A 221 0.12 -7.46 25.11
C LYS A 221 0.41 -7.00 26.54
N ASP A 222 -0.39 -6.09 27.08
CA ASP A 222 -0.23 -5.60 28.44
C ASP A 222 -0.59 -6.69 29.47
N LEU A 223 -1.63 -7.47 29.22
CA LEU A 223 -1.97 -8.65 30.02
C LEU A 223 -0.85 -9.68 30.01
N GLN A 224 -0.28 -10.00 28.84
CA GLN A 224 0.83 -10.93 28.70
C GLN A 224 2.08 -10.44 29.45
N LYS A 225 2.38 -9.15 29.33
CA LYS A 225 3.48 -8.51 30.08
C LYS A 225 3.24 -8.59 31.58
N GLY A 226 2.02 -8.31 32.04
CA GLY A 226 1.62 -8.43 33.45
C GLY A 226 1.76 -9.86 33.95
N ALA A 227 1.27 -10.84 33.20
CA ALA A 227 1.39 -12.27 33.53
C ALA A 227 2.87 -12.70 33.59
N SER A 228 3.70 -12.22 32.65
CA SER A 228 5.14 -12.51 32.65
C SER A 228 5.87 -11.92 33.85
N ILE A 229 5.47 -10.71 34.28
CA ILE A 229 5.99 -10.09 35.51
C ILE A 229 5.58 -10.92 36.75
N LEU A 230 4.30 -11.33 36.86
CA LEU A 230 3.78 -12.11 37.94
C LEU A 230 4.44 -13.50 38.01
N ARG A 231 4.71 -14.14 36.88
CA ARG A 231 5.41 -15.43 36.79
C ARG A 231 6.84 -15.33 37.34
N ASN A 232 7.52 -14.24 37.13
CA ASN A 232 8.86 -13.99 37.61
C ASN A 232 8.87 -13.47 39.06
N TYR A 233 7.68 -13.16 39.63
CA TYR A 233 7.56 -12.70 41.00
C TYR A 233 7.42 -13.90 41.93
N LYS A 234 8.34 -14.07 42.86
CA LYS A 234 8.31 -15.08 43.93
C LYS A 234 8.10 -14.40 45.26
N ALA A 235 7.32 -15.00 46.11
CA ALA A 235 7.18 -14.55 47.50
C ALA A 235 7.90 -15.52 48.42
N LEU A 236 8.83 -15.02 49.23
CA LEU A 236 9.58 -15.78 50.22
C LEU A 236 9.02 -15.43 51.60
N GLY A 237 8.36 -16.38 52.23
CA GLY A 237 7.87 -16.23 53.60
C GLY A 237 8.93 -16.66 54.61
N LEU A 238 9.29 -15.75 55.51
CA LEU A 238 10.14 -16.05 56.65
C LEU A 238 9.26 -16.47 57.83
N LYS A 239 9.30 -17.78 58.19
CA LYS A 239 8.58 -18.25 59.33
C LYS A 239 9.28 -17.85 60.60
N LEU A 240 8.59 -17.09 61.45
CA LEU A 240 9.05 -16.78 62.79
C LEU A 240 8.72 -17.92 63.72
N PRO A 241 9.68 -18.46 64.48
CA PRO A 241 9.44 -19.53 65.44
C PRO A 241 8.59 -19.05 66.63
N THR A 242 7.50 -19.73 66.89
CA THR A 242 6.56 -19.48 68.03
C THR A 242 6.50 -20.61 68.93
N ASP A 243 6.20 -20.37 70.25
CA ASP A 243 5.88 -21.40 71.26
C ASP A 243 4.45 -21.95 71.08
N GLU A 244 4.07 -22.94 71.88
CA GLU A 244 2.73 -23.54 71.85
C GLU A 244 1.60 -22.57 72.21
N THR A 245 1.94 -21.41 72.81
CA THR A 245 1.00 -20.34 73.21
C THR A 245 0.94 -19.22 72.19
N GLY A 246 1.73 -19.27 71.09
CA GLY A 246 1.74 -18.28 70.00
C GLY A 246 2.72 -17.10 70.21
N ASN A 247 3.55 -17.12 71.26
CA ASN A 247 4.56 -16.12 71.51
C ASN A 247 5.82 -16.36 70.65
N LEU A 248 6.44 -15.32 70.18
CA LEU A 248 7.69 -15.41 69.43
C LEU A 248 8.83 -15.93 70.27
N LEU A 249 9.52 -16.98 69.84
CA LEU A 249 10.70 -17.54 70.45
C LEU A 249 11.97 -16.79 70.27
N ILE A 250 12.00 -15.80 69.34
CA ILE A 250 13.14 -14.93 69.06
C ILE A 250 12.75 -13.47 69.32
N ASP A 251 13.76 -12.66 69.70
CA ASP A 251 13.55 -11.26 69.92
C ASP A 251 13.17 -10.59 68.54
N LYS A 252 12.19 -9.68 68.63
CA LYS A 252 11.68 -8.96 67.46
C LYS A 252 12.81 -8.19 66.74
N THR A 253 13.73 -7.61 67.49
CA THR A 253 14.88 -6.92 66.90
C THR A 253 15.79 -7.84 66.10
N LEU A 254 15.95 -9.08 66.52
CA LEU A 254 16.71 -10.08 65.77
C LEU A 254 15.97 -10.55 64.51
N ALA A 255 14.65 -10.70 64.59
CA ALA A 255 13.80 -11.06 63.45
C ALA A 255 13.88 -9.93 62.39
N ASP A 256 13.72 -8.67 62.78
CA ASP A 256 13.82 -7.52 61.90
C ASP A 256 15.20 -7.40 61.20
N GLN A 257 16.28 -7.81 61.92
CA GLN A 257 17.64 -7.85 61.34
C GLN A 257 17.74 -8.93 60.22
N PHE A 258 17.23 -10.12 60.47
CA PHE A 258 17.20 -11.19 59.48
C PHE A 258 16.34 -10.81 58.26
N TYR A 259 15.19 -10.19 58.50
CA TYR A 259 14.33 -9.69 57.43
C TYR A 259 15.05 -8.64 56.58
N ALA A 260 15.70 -7.67 57.23
CA ALA A 260 16.45 -6.65 56.50
C ALA A 260 17.63 -7.24 55.71
N GLN A 261 18.37 -8.19 56.27
CA GLN A 261 19.42 -8.91 55.56
C GLN A 261 18.87 -9.67 54.35
N LEU A 262 17.78 -10.41 54.53
CA LEU A 262 17.16 -11.17 53.45
C LEU A 262 16.65 -10.25 52.34
N THR A 263 15.99 -9.14 52.69
CA THR A 263 15.50 -8.16 51.75
C THR A 263 16.64 -7.50 50.94
N ASN A 264 17.80 -7.26 51.58
CA ASN A 264 18.97 -6.66 50.94
C ASN A 264 19.69 -7.59 49.95
N ILE A 265 19.61 -8.90 50.13
CA ILE A 265 20.22 -9.92 49.26
C ILE A 265 19.26 -10.47 48.22
N THR A 266 17.97 -10.24 48.37
CA THR A 266 16.94 -10.78 47.48
C THR A 266 16.74 -9.82 46.30
N PRO A 267 16.70 -10.34 45.07
CA PRO A 267 16.39 -9.53 43.89
C PRO A 267 15.01 -8.85 43.97
N ASP A 268 14.87 -7.67 43.33
CA ASP A 268 13.65 -6.85 43.39
C ASP A 268 12.34 -7.57 42.94
N ASN A 269 12.48 -8.67 42.20
CA ASN A 269 11.36 -9.51 41.78
C ASN A 269 10.94 -10.55 42.78
N ILE A 270 11.51 -10.63 43.97
CA ILE A 270 11.16 -11.52 45.07
C ILE A 270 10.65 -10.71 46.23
N GLY A 271 9.36 -10.85 46.55
CA GLY A 271 8.77 -10.26 47.76
C GLY A 271 9.16 -11.06 49.00
N VAL A 272 9.64 -10.38 50.04
CA VAL A 272 9.94 -10.98 51.32
C VAL A 272 8.91 -10.52 52.35
N PHE A 273 8.35 -11.46 53.15
CA PHE A 273 7.43 -11.14 54.23
C PHE A 273 7.66 -12.05 55.44
N GLU A 274 7.33 -11.55 56.62
CA GLU A 274 7.42 -12.28 57.87
C GLU A 274 6.04 -12.74 58.33
N THR A 275 5.94 -13.97 58.83
CA THR A 275 4.70 -14.52 59.38
C THR A 275 4.96 -15.54 60.49
N PRO A 276 4.17 -15.57 61.54
CA PRO A 276 4.22 -16.63 62.55
C PRO A 276 3.56 -17.94 62.09
N MET A 277 2.88 -17.95 60.93
CA MET A 277 2.20 -19.11 60.34
C MET A 277 3.12 -19.89 59.42
N ASP A 278 2.82 -21.17 59.23
CA ASP A 278 3.47 -21.97 58.18
C ASP A 278 3.12 -21.40 56.81
N VAL A 279 4.13 -20.95 56.12
CA VAL A 279 3.97 -20.41 54.75
C VAL A 279 4.41 -21.47 53.76
N GLN A 280 3.49 -21.82 52.88
CA GLN A 280 3.86 -22.48 51.63
C GLN A 280 4.42 -21.42 50.69
N VAL A 281 5.50 -21.74 49.99
CA VAL A 281 6.02 -20.86 48.92
C VAL A 281 4.88 -20.66 47.94
N PHE A 282 4.39 -19.42 47.84
CA PHE A 282 3.41 -19.07 46.84
C PHE A 282 4.15 -18.93 45.50
N ASP A 283 4.08 -20.00 44.74
CA ASP A 283 4.53 -19.99 43.34
C ASP A 283 3.33 -19.60 42.48
N PHE A 284 3.39 -18.42 41.87
CA PHE A 284 2.35 -17.95 40.97
C PHE A 284 2.36 -18.68 39.61
N GLU A 285 3.23 -19.69 39.47
CA GLU A 285 3.36 -20.49 38.24
C GLU A 285 2.10 -21.30 37.89
N LYS A 286 1.18 -21.54 38.86
CA LYS A 286 0.01 -22.41 38.68
C LYS A 286 -1.30 -21.70 38.35
N SER A 287 -1.37 -20.37 38.38
CA SER A 287 -2.60 -19.66 38.09
C SER A 287 -2.63 -19.16 36.64
N GLY A 288 -3.08 -20.03 35.74
CA GLY A 288 -3.41 -19.70 34.40
C GLY A 288 -2.24 -19.91 33.44
N ALA A 289 -2.32 -20.96 32.68
CA ALA A 289 -1.48 -21.15 31.50
C ALA A 289 -1.46 -19.83 30.70
N GLU A 290 -0.28 -19.24 30.59
CA GLU A 290 -0.09 -18.31 29.46
C GLU A 290 -0.50 -19.10 28.25
N ASP A 291 -1.54 -18.65 27.64
CA ASP A 291 -1.85 -19.09 26.31
C ASP A 291 -1.13 -18.06 25.39
N PRO A 292 0.08 -18.36 24.92
CA PRO A 292 0.79 -17.48 23.98
C PRO A 292 -0.05 -17.31 22.70
N ASP A 293 -1.02 -18.21 22.49
CA ASP A 293 -1.94 -18.15 21.36
C ASP A 293 -2.93 -16.97 21.46
N LYS A 294 -3.25 -16.45 22.65
CA LYS A 294 -4.24 -15.35 22.78
C LYS A 294 -3.81 -14.05 22.10
N THR A 295 -2.54 -13.67 22.20
CA THR A 295 -2.04 -12.49 21.48
C THR A 295 -2.02 -12.73 19.97
N TYR A 296 -1.64 -13.93 19.54
CA TYR A 296 -1.72 -14.33 18.13
C TYR A 296 -3.17 -14.39 17.66
N GLU A 297 -4.08 -14.87 18.48
CA GLU A 297 -5.51 -14.88 18.19
C GLU A 297 -6.08 -13.47 18.02
N ALA A 298 -5.72 -12.53 18.89
CA ALA A 298 -6.11 -11.12 18.75
C ALA A 298 -5.57 -10.49 17.47
N ILE A 299 -4.32 -10.77 17.13
CA ILE A 299 -3.72 -10.30 15.87
C ILE A 299 -4.42 -10.93 14.66
N ARG A 300 -4.73 -12.23 14.71
CA ARG A 300 -5.48 -12.92 13.66
C ARG A 300 -6.89 -12.35 13.50
N ASN A 301 -7.59 -12.12 14.60
CA ASN A 301 -8.93 -11.52 14.59
C ASN A 301 -8.89 -10.12 14.00
N PHE A 302 -7.89 -9.31 14.33
CA PHE A 302 -7.71 -8.00 13.72
C PHE A 302 -7.56 -8.10 12.19
N TYR A 303 -6.75 -9.00 11.66
CA TYR A 303 -6.63 -9.16 10.20
C TYR A 303 -7.89 -9.74 9.56
N ASN A 304 -8.62 -10.62 10.25
CA ASN A 304 -9.92 -11.10 9.79
C ASN A 304 -10.96 -9.97 9.73
N ASP A 305 -10.97 -9.06 10.70
CA ASP A 305 -11.86 -7.89 10.71
C ASP A 305 -11.53 -6.90 9.58
N VAL A 306 -10.26 -6.81 9.20
CA VAL A 306 -9.82 -6.08 8.00
C VAL A 306 -10.27 -6.78 6.73
N GLY A 307 -10.46 -8.10 6.75
CA GLY A 307 -10.75 -8.93 5.60
C GLY A 307 -9.52 -9.43 4.84
N VAL A 308 -8.31 -9.26 5.39
CA VAL A 308 -7.05 -9.72 4.76
C VAL A 308 -6.53 -10.98 5.42
N SER A 309 -5.77 -11.80 4.67
CA SER A 309 -5.16 -12.99 5.22
C SER A 309 -4.06 -12.65 6.24
N SER A 310 -4.19 -13.21 7.46
CA SER A 310 -3.18 -13.10 8.51
C SER A 310 -1.81 -13.67 8.11
N LEU A 311 -1.77 -14.56 7.13
CA LEU A 311 -0.54 -15.11 6.54
C LEU A 311 0.39 -14.06 5.94
N LEU A 312 -0.18 -13.04 5.29
CA LEU A 312 0.60 -11.93 4.71
C LEU A 312 1.45 -11.21 5.74
N PHE A 313 1.09 -11.36 7.02
CA PHE A 313 1.70 -10.64 8.13
C PHE A 313 2.42 -11.56 9.13
N GLY A 314 2.53 -12.86 8.78
CA GLY A 314 3.35 -13.83 9.52
C GLY A 314 2.70 -14.41 10.78
N SER A 315 1.37 -14.40 10.87
CA SER A 315 0.64 -14.80 12.08
C SER A 315 -0.08 -16.16 12.00
N ASP A 316 0.06 -16.94 10.91
CA ASP A 316 -0.68 -18.22 10.78
C ASP A 316 0.02 -19.27 9.92
N LYS A 317 -0.42 -20.54 10.02
CA LYS A 317 0.06 -21.70 9.26
C LYS A 317 -1.00 -22.13 8.23
N GLN A 318 -1.23 -21.35 7.19
CA GLN A 318 -2.16 -21.71 6.11
C GLN A 318 -1.42 -22.13 4.82
N THR A 319 -2.15 -22.66 3.85
CA THR A 319 -1.57 -23.09 2.56
C THR A 319 -1.35 -21.91 1.60
N ALA A 320 -0.36 -22.02 0.72
CA ALA A 320 -0.09 -21.01 -0.30
C ALA A 320 -1.30 -20.76 -1.23
N ALA A 321 -2.14 -21.78 -1.46
CA ALA A 321 -3.33 -21.65 -2.30
C ALA A 321 -4.39 -20.73 -1.68
N SER A 322 -4.67 -20.84 -0.38
CA SER A 322 -5.62 -19.96 0.31
C SER A 322 -5.13 -18.50 0.38
N LEU A 323 -3.82 -18.33 0.49
CA LEU A 323 -3.19 -17.01 0.44
C LEU A 323 -3.41 -16.33 -0.92
N ASN A 324 -3.18 -17.05 -2.03
CA ASN A 324 -3.38 -16.51 -3.37
C ASN A 324 -4.84 -16.08 -3.62
N ILE A 325 -5.82 -16.86 -3.15
CA ILE A 325 -7.24 -16.52 -3.27
C ILE A 325 -7.56 -15.22 -2.50
N SER A 326 -7.01 -15.08 -1.28
CA SER A 326 -7.20 -13.85 -0.49
C SER A 326 -6.58 -12.63 -1.17
N ILE A 327 -5.35 -12.75 -1.69
CA ILE A 327 -4.68 -11.66 -2.41
C ILE A 327 -5.50 -11.25 -3.65
N THR A 328 -6.02 -12.23 -4.40
CA THR A 328 -6.84 -11.94 -5.60
C THR A 328 -8.11 -11.16 -5.24
N ALA A 329 -8.74 -11.46 -4.10
CA ALA A 329 -9.90 -10.69 -3.63
C ALA A 329 -9.52 -9.24 -3.26
N ASP A 330 -8.38 -9.04 -2.60
CA ASP A 330 -7.87 -7.73 -2.22
C ASP A 330 -7.44 -6.91 -3.46
N GLU A 331 -6.90 -7.58 -4.49
CA GLU A 331 -6.55 -6.96 -5.78
C GLU A 331 -7.76 -6.33 -6.46
N CYS A 332 -8.93 -6.97 -6.42
CA CYS A 332 -10.15 -6.42 -7.00
C CYS A 332 -10.51 -5.04 -6.43
N LEU A 333 -10.32 -4.84 -5.12
CA LEU A 333 -10.56 -3.56 -4.46
C LEU A 333 -9.57 -2.49 -4.93
N THR A 334 -8.30 -2.85 -5.03
CA THR A 334 -7.25 -1.90 -5.44
C THR A 334 -7.33 -1.57 -6.93
N PHE A 335 -7.70 -2.52 -7.79
CA PHE A 335 -7.91 -2.28 -9.22
C PHE A 335 -9.09 -1.32 -9.47
N ALA A 336 -10.14 -1.38 -8.66
CA ALA A 336 -11.23 -0.41 -8.73
C ALA A 336 -10.73 1.03 -8.48
N VAL A 337 -9.85 1.22 -7.50
CA VAL A 337 -9.22 2.53 -7.23
C VAL A 337 -8.30 2.97 -8.37
N ASN A 338 -7.57 2.02 -9.00
CA ASN A 338 -6.72 2.31 -10.16
C ASN A 338 -7.55 2.90 -11.32
N ARG A 339 -8.82 2.48 -11.50
CA ARG A 339 -9.71 3.07 -12.51
C ARG A 339 -10.03 4.53 -12.24
N GLN A 340 -10.14 4.94 -10.97
CA GLN A 340 -10.29 6.37 -10.64
C GLN A 340 -9.03 7.16 -10.98
N ILE A 341 -7.84 6.62 -10.67
CA ILE A 341 -6.56 7.22 -11.04
C ILE A 341 -6.48 7.38 -12.55
N GLU A 342 -6.75 6.31 -13.29
CA GLU A 342 -6.77 6.30 -14.76
C GLU A 342 -7.69 7.38 -15.34
N ARG A 343 -8.92 7.51 -14.83
CA ARG A 343 -9.86 8.54 -15.26
C ARG A 343 -9.34 9.96 -15.01
N ASN A 344 -8.79 10.21 -13.83
CA ASN A 344 -8.21 11.52 -13.51
C ASN A 344 -7.05 11.85 -14.43
N VAL A 345 -6.12 10.92 -14.68
CA VAL A 345 -4.98 11.11 -15.59
C VAL A 345 -5.46 11.32 -17.03
N ASN A 346 -6.42 10.52 -17.49
CA ASN A 346 -6.96 10.65 -18.83
C ASN A 346 -7.69 11.99 -19.04
N ARG A 347 -8.35 12.52 -18.00
CA ARG A 347 -8.91 13.87 -18.04
C ARG A 347 -7.82 14.93 -18.21
N LEU A 348 -6.68 14.80 -17.52
CA LEU A 348 -5.54 15.71 -17.69
C LEU A 348 -4.93 15.60 -19.09
N LEU A 349 -4.74 14.39 -19.61
CA LEU A 349 -4.23 14.15 -20.96
C LEU A 349 -5.13 14.73 -22.06
N LYS A 350 -6.46 14.67 -21.90
CA LYS A 350 -7.41 15.30 -22.83
C LYS A 350 -7.27 16.81 -22.88
N ASN A 351 -6.82 17.47 -21.81
CA ASN A 351 -6.62 18.91 -21.75
C ASN A 351 -5.34 19.38 -22.47
N LEU A 352 -4.41 18.48 -22.79
CA LEU A 352 -3.20 18.83 -23.52
C LEU A 352 -3.53 19.30 -24.93
N SER A 353 -2.76 20.28 -25.44
CA SER A 353 -2.90 20.76 -26.81
C SER A 353 -2.35 19.74 -27.81
N GLY A 354 -3.08 19.47 -28.88
CA GLY A 354 -2.66 18.56 -29.95
C GLY A 354 -3.85 18.11 -30.80
N THR A 355 -3.58 17.69 -32.02
CA THR A 355 -4.58 17.17 -32.96
C THR A 355 -5.10 15.80 -32.57
N GLN A 356 -4.22 14.97 -32.06
CA GLN A 356 -4.57 13.65 -31.49
C GLN A 356 -4.46 13.69 -29.97
N LYS A 357 -5.46 13.15 -29.27
CA LYS A 357 -5.42 12.96 -27.84
C LYS A 357 -4.93 11.54 -27.53
N PHE A 358 -4.28 11.40 -26.38
CA PHE A 358 -3.80 10.11 -25.87
C PHE A 358 -4.46 9.80 -24.55
N GLN A 359 -4.51 8.53 -24.22
CA GLN A 359 -5.00 8.02 -22.95
C GLN A 359 -4.08 6.93 -22.44
N ILE A 360 -4.14 6.67 -21.14
CA ILE A 360 -3.47 5.54 -20.53
C ILE A 360 -4.50 4.51 -20.05
N THR A 361 -4.05 3.27 -19.94
CA THR A 361 -4.71 2.23 -19.16
C THR A 361 -3.71 1.68 -18.17
N ILE A 362 -4.07 1.69 -16.89
CA ILE A 362 -3.27 1.09 -15.83
C ILE A 362 -3.52 -0.42 -15.89
N LEU A 363 -2.44 -1.19 -15.93
CA LEU A 363 -2.51 -2.65 -15.98
C LEU A 363 -3.00 -3.19 -14.63
N ASP A 364 -3.88 -4.21 -14.67
CA ASP A 364 -4.37 -4.90 -13.49
C ASP A 364 -3.31 -5.89 -13.00
N ILE A 365 -2.26 -5.33 -12.41
CA ILE A 365 -1.10 -6.03 -11.87
C ILE A 365 -0.91 -5.64 -10.42
N SER A 366 -0.69 -6.63 -9.54
CA SER A 366 -0.14 -6.43 -8.21
C SER A 366 1.34 -6.84 -8.17
N GLU A 367 2.04 -6.41 -7.13
CA GLU A 367 3.41 -6.88 -6.85
C GLU A 367 3.46 -8.39 -6.53
N TYR A 368 2.34 -8.97 -6.07
CA TYR A 368 2.24 -10.38 -5.69
C TYR A 368 2.09 -11.32 -6.89
N HIS A 369 1.36 -10.90 -7.95
CA HIS A 369 1.11 -11.69 -9.15
C HIS A 369 1.84 -11.15 -10.40
N ARG A 370 2.82 -10.27 -10.21
CA ARG A 370 3.56 -9.62 -11.29
C ARG A 370 4.22 -10.60 -12.25
N GLN A 371 4.88 -11.64 -11.71
CA GLN A 371 5.54 -12.65 -12.53
C GLN A 371 4.54 -13.44 -13.38
N GLN A 372 3.45 -13.87 -12.77
CA GLN A 372 2.40 -14.63 -13.48
C GLN A 372 1.77 -13.81 -14.63
N PHE A 373 1.53 -12.53 -14.38
CA PHE A 373 1.00 -11.63 -15.40
C PHE A 373 2.01 -11.41 -16.54
N HIS A 374 3.28 -11.24 -16.23
CA HIS A 374 4.35 -11.10 -17.22
C HIS A 374 4.45 -12.34 -18.10
N ASP A 375 4.43 -13.54 -17.50
CA ASP A 375 4.50 -14.81 -18.22
C ASP A 375 3.27 -15.02 -19.14
N LEU A 376 2.09 -14.55 -18.71
CA LEU A 376 0.89 -14.56 -19.54
C LEU A 376 1.05 -13.66 -20.78
N LEU A 377 1.55 -12.45 -20.62
CA LEU A 377 1.81 -11.52 -21.72
C LEU A 377 2.83 -12.07 -22.72
N LEU A 378 3.87 -12.78 -22.24
CA LEU A 378 4.84 -13.44 -23.13
C LEU A 378 4.19 -14.54 -23.98
N LYS A 379 3.27 -15.31 -23.39
CA LYS A 379 2.48 -16.31 -24.15
C LYS A 379 1.57 -15.63 -25.17
N ASP A 380 0.87 -14.57 -24.77
CA ASP A 380 -0.01 -13.81 -25.68
C ASP A 380 0.75 -13.25 -26.88
N ALA A 381 1.99 -12.77 -26.64
CA ALA A 381 2.86 -12.30 -27.71
C ALA A 381 3.19 -13.40 -28.75
N GLN A 382 3.32 -14.67 -28.32
CA GLN A 382 3.55 -15.81 -29.22
C GLN A 382 2.37 -16.08 -30.14
N TYR A 383 1.15 -15.75 -29.70
CA TYR A 383 -0.06 -15.82 -30.51
C TYR A 383 -0.33 -14.57 -31.35
N GLY A 384 0.61 -13.61 -31.37
CA GLY A 384 0.49 -12.38 -32.17
C GLY A 384 -0.38 -11.28 -31.56
N VAL A 385 -0.78 -11.41 -30.29
CA VAL A 385 -1.51 -10.35 -29.56
C VAL A 385 -0.60 -9.14 -29.40
N PRO A 386 -1.05 -7.88 -29.65
CA PRO A 386 -0.21 -6.68 -29.63
C PRO A 386 0.09 -6.22 -28.20
N VAL A 387 0.88 -6.98 -27.46
CA VAL A 387 1.17 -6.77 -26.02
C VAL A 387 2.58 -6.27 -25.73
N LYS A 388 3.38 -5.89 -26.74
CA LYS A 388 4.79 -5.47 -26.54
C LYS A 388 4.92 -4.32 -25.52
N SER A 389 4.07 -3.31 -25.60
CA SER A 389 4.06 -2.20 -24.63
C SER A 389 3.64 -2.66 -23.23
N ALA A 390 2.72 -3.62 -23.12
CA ALA A 390 2.29 -4.17 -21.85
C ALA A 390 3.39 -5.05 -21.22
N ILE A 391 4.17 -5.79 -22.01
CA ILE A 391 5.34 -6.55 -21.55
C ILE A 391 6.38 -5.59 -20.94
N ALA A 392 6.73 -4.51 -21.63
CA ALA A 392 7.65 -3.51 -21.11
C ALA A 392 7.10 -2.86 -19.82
N ALA A 393 5.82 -2.48 -19.82
CA ALA A 393 5.16 -1.90 -18.65
C ALA A 393 5.13 -2.86 -17.45
N SER A 394 4.89 -4.16 -17.66
CA SER A 394 4.81 -5.15 -16.58
C SER A 394 6.12 -5.28 -15.79
N VAL A 395 7.27 -5.05 -16.42
CA VAL A 395 8.59 -4.99 -15.75
C VAL A 395 8.95 -3.59 -15.24
N GLY A 396 8.06 -2.62 -15.40
CA GLY A 396 8.22 -1.28 -14.85
C GLY A 396 8.77 -0.24 -15.83
N ILE A 397 8.92 -0.59 -17.10
CA ILE A 397 9.35 0.33 -18.17
C ILE A 397 8.09 0.97 -18.74
N ASP A 398 7.83 2.21 -18.37
CA ASP A 398 6.71 2.98 -18.91
C ASP A 398 7.01 3.55 -20.30
N GLN A 399 5.98 4.10 -20.95
CA GLN A 399 6.08 4.53 -22.34
C GLN A 399 7.17 5.61 -22.58
N PRO A 400 7.31 6.65 -21.72
CA PRO A 400 8.42 7.61 -21.88
C PRO A 400 9.79 6.95 -21.74
N ALA A 401 9.97 6.06 -20.76
CA ALA A 401 11.23 5.32 -20.55
C ALA A 401 11.52 4.38 -21.72
N MET A 402 10.50 3.65 -22.20
CA MET A 402 10.64 2.74 -23.34
C MET A 402 11.16 3.47 -24.59
N ASN A 403 10.58 4.63 -24.91
CA ASN A 403 11.03 5.41 -26.08
C ASN A 403 12.49 5.87 -25.93
N ALA A 404 12.87 6.34 -24.74
CA ALA A 404 14.23 6.78 -24.46
C ALA A 404 15.23 5.60 -24.53
N MET A 405 14.87 4.44 -23.96
CA MET A 405 15.71 3.24 -23.99
C MET A 405 15.88 2.70 -25.40
N LEU A 406 14.82 2.62 -26.19
CA LEU A 406 14.91 2.21 -27.59
C LEU A 406 15.89 3.07 -28.39
N PHE A 407 15.80 4.40 -28.24
CA PHE A 407 16.77 5.31 -28.87
C PHE A 407 18.18 5.09 -28.36
N MET A 408 18.37 5.01 -27.05
CA MET A 408 19.70 4.83 -26.46
C MET A 408 20.35 3.52 -26.88
N GLU A 409 19.62 2.41 -26.87
CA GLU A 409 20.14 1.07 -27.14
C GLU A 409 20.38 0.84 -28.63
N ASN A 410 19.41 1.22 -29.49
CA ASN A 410 19.47 0.87 -30.91
C ASN A 410 20.13 1.95 -31.75
N ASP A 411 19.84 3.24 -31.52
CA ASP A 411 20.31 4.33 -32.38
C ASP A 411 21.65 4.91 -31.92
N PHE A 412 21.78 5.18 -30.59
CA PHE A 412 22.97 5.84 -30.06
C PHE A 412 24.08 4.86 -29.70
N LEU A 413 23.81 3.86 -28.87
CA LEU A 413 24.82 2.89 -28.41
C LEU A 413 25.02 1.75 -29.42
N LYS A 414 24.05 1.47 -30.28
CA LYS A 414 24.03 0.36 -31.23
C LYS A 414 24.33 -0.98 -30.54
N MET A 415 23.60 -1.26 -29.46
CA MET A 415 23.89 -2.44 -28.61
C MET A 415 23.66 -3.75 -29.35
N HIS A 416 22.70 -3.79 -30.28
CA HIS A 416 22.43 -4.96 -31.13
C HIS A 416 23.63 -5.38 -32.00
N GLU A 417 24.52 -4.42 -32.38
CA GLU A 417 25.75 -4.70 -33.11
C GLU A 417 26.88 -5.23 -32.19
N LYS A 418 26.82 -4.88 -30.89
CA LYS A 418 27.90 -5.17 -29.92
C LYS A 418 27.58 -6.36 -29.00
N MET A 419 26.30 -6.55 -28.65
CA MET A 419 25.81 -7.63 -27.79
C MET A 419 25.21 -8.72 -28.66
N ILE A 420 26.07 -9.49 -29.32
CA ILE A 420 25.66 -10.60 -30.18
C ILE A 420 25.33 -11.79 -29.27
N PRO A 421 24.08 -12.31 -29.30
CA PRO A 421 23.73 -13.50 -28.54
C PRO A 421 24.62 -14.68 -28.96
N LEU A 422 24.98 -15.54 -28.02
CA LEU A 422 25.61 -16.82 -28.34
C LEU A 422 24.70 -17.58 -29.28
N SER A 423 25.24 -17.99 -30.45
CA SER A 423 24.47 -18.80 -31.41
C SER A 423 24.05 -20.12 -30.75
N SER A 424 22.75 -20.31 -30.56
CA SER A 424 22.18 -21.61 -30.21
C SER A 424 21.71 -22.29 -31.48
N SER A 425 21.60 -23.61 -31.44
CA SER A 425 21.09 -24.41 -32.58
C SER A 425 19.69 -24.00 -33.08
N TYR A 426 19.02 -23.09 -32.39
CA TYR A 426 17.73 -22.50 -32.74
C TYR A 426 17.81 -21.09 -33.36
N THR A 427 18.99 -20.46 -33.38
CA THR A 427 19.21 -19.13 -33.95
C THR A 427 19.98 -19.22 -35.27
N LEU A 428 19.52 -20.03 -36.19
CA LEU A 428 19.97 -19.91 -37.59
C LEU A 428 19.24 -18.71 -38.21
N ALA A 429 20.01 -17.73 -38.62
CA ALA A 429 19.51 -16.59 -39.38
C ALA A 429 18.73 -17.08 -40.59
N SER A 430 17.57 -16.47 -40.85
CA SER A 430 16.80 -16.67 -42.05
C SER A 430 17.66 -16.34 -43.29
N GLY A 431 18.23 -17.30 -43.90
CA GLY A 431 19.10 -17.16 -45.07
C GLY A 431 19.98 -18.35 -45.39
N ASP A 432 20.33 -19.15 -44.40
CA ASP A 432 20.94 -20.43 -44.61
C ASP A 432 19.91 -21.53 -44.46
N GLU A 433 19.92 -22.50 -45.36
CA GLU A 433 19.02 -23.65 -45.34
C GLU A 433 19.10 -24.32 -43.97
N ALA A 434 18.06 -24.10 -43.12
CA ALA A 434 18.01 -24.67 -41.79
C ALA A 434 17.67 -26.16 -41.91
N GLY A 435 18.65 -26.98 -42.04
CA GLY A 435 18.53 -28.41 -42.01
C GLY A 435 19.85 -29.05 -41.58
N ARG A 436 19.73 -30.21 -40.90
CA ARG A 436 20.94 -31.03 -40.70
C ARG A 436 21.51 -31.33 -42.09
N PRO A 437 22.85 -31.10 -42.33
CA PRO A 437 23.44 -31.47 -43.60
C PRO A 437 23.00 -32.84 -44.03
N THR A 438 22.59 -32.99 -45.28
CA THR A 438 22.17 -34.28 -45.81
C THR A 438 23.40 -35.17 -45.93
N ALA A 439 23.21 -36.49 -45.95
CA ALA A 439 24.32 -37.42 -46.10
C ALA A 439 25.12 -37.13 -47.41
N GLU A 440 24.46 -36.60 -48.44
CA GLU A 440 25.08 -36.17 -49.69
C GLU A 440 26.00 -34.97 -49.52
N GLU A 441 25.57 -33.98 -48.73
CA GLU A 441 26.39 -32.79 -48.41
C GLU A 441 27.61 -33.14 -47.54
N ASN A 442 27.51 -34.21 -46.75
CA ASN A 442 28.62 -34.77 -45.97
C ASN A 442 29.51 -35.75 -46.73
N GLY A 443 29.18 -36.06 -47.99
CA GLY A 443 29.94 -37.01 -48.82
C GLY A 443 29.74 -38.47 -48.45
N GLU A 444 28.69 -38.85 -47.74
CA GLU A 444 28.33 -40.19 -47.41
C GLU A 444 27.42 -40.82 -48.51
N GLU A 445 27.78 -42.05 -48.99
CA GLU A 445 26.93 -42.80 -49.92
C GLU A 445 25.62 -43.20 -49.25
N ILE A 446 24.48 -42.84 -49.91
CA ILE A 446 23.14 -43.15 -49.39
C ILE A 446 22.84 -44.63 -49.74
N SER A 447 22.41 -45.42 -48.77
CA SER A 447 21.99 -46.81 -49.03
C SER A 447 20.63 -46.83 -49.73
N ASP A 448 20.42 -47.82 -50.59
CA ASP A 448 19.18 -48.04 -51.38
C ASP A 448 17.88 -48.01 -50.55
N SER A 449 17.94 -48.33 -49.27
CA SER A 449 16.80 -48.29 -48.35
C SER A 449 16.42 -46.88 -47.93
N ASN A 450 17.40 -45.95 -47.88
CA ASN A 450 17.18 -44.53 -47.53
C ASN A 450 16.67 -43.73 -48.74
N GLU A 451 17.04 -44.12 -49.93
CA GLU A 451 16.52 -43.53 -51.20
C GLU A 451 15.01 -43.85 -51.38
N ASN A 452 14.59 -45.10 -51.14
CA ASN A 452 13.19 -45.51 -51.18
C ASN A 452 12.32 -44.81 -50.13
N THR A 453 12.85 -44.48 -48.93
CA THR A 453 12.12 -43.76 -47.90
C THR A 453 11.89 -42.31 -48.29
N ARG A 454 12.85 -41.66 -48.96
CA ARG A 454 12.73 -40.29 -49.47
C ARG A 454 11.70 -40.15 -50.60
N GLU A 455 11.67 -41.12 -51.52
CA GLU A 455 10.67 -41.13 -52.61
C GLU A 455 9.24 -41.28 -52.06
N HIS A 456 9.06 -42.05 -50.99
CA HIS A 456 7.75 -42.19 -50.32
C HIS A 456 7.31 -40.96 -49.55
N ASP A 457 8.23 -40.26 -48.90
CA ASP A 457 7.90 -39.03 -48.15
C ASP A 457 7.63 -37.83 -49.05
N SER A 458 8.22 -37.77 -50.25
CA SER A 458 7.95 -36.71 -51.24
C SER A 458 6.58 -36.80 -51.88
N ASN A 459 5.93 -37.97 -51.81
CA ASN A 459 4.60 -38.25 -52.40
C ASN A 459 3.46 -38.17 -51.35
N ALA A 460 3.75 -37.97 -50.08
CA ALA A 460 2.74 -37.72 -49.07
C ALA A 460 2.25 -36.27 -49.18
N SER A 461 1.11 -36.06 -49.82
CA SER A 461 0.43 -34.73 -49.84
C SER A 461 0.17 -34.28 -48.42
N ARG A 462 0.83 -33.22 -47.98
CA ARG A 462 0.50 -32.48 -46.77
C ARG A 462 -0.72 -31.63 -46.95
#